data_c36c88c4889af0b649fff164371a8859
#
_entry.id   c36c88c4889af0b649fff164371a8859
#
_cell.length_a   1.000
_cell.length_b   1.000
_cell.length_c   1.000
_cell.angle_alpha   90.00
_cell.angle_beta   90.00
_cell.angle_gamma   90.00
#
_symmetry.space_group_name_H-M   'P 1'
#
loop_
_entity.id
_entity.type
_entity.pdbx_description
1 polymer ?
#
loop_
_entity_poly.entity_id
_entity_poly.type
_entity_poly.pdbx_seq_one_letter_code
_entity_poly.pdbx_strand_id
1 'polypeptide(L)'
;MSQKKSLDNDCFALPKGTYWTPVDIALQHLKSNLNSVVGVERIEVSQGLHRILSKPAFARQNSPPYANSAVDGYGFAKSQMSKKRRLRILPGQAAAGRPFQNAIPKDFAIKVLTGACLPDGVDTVVLQEEVTVQENYFILESDLRKGANTRPVAEDVRKKELVLGLGHVLRAQDLALLTSAGVFEVEVFVVLNIGVFSTGDELVNTIGAPEKQLDKGTIYDSNRPMILSLFRKWGQHIHDLGILPDNINET
;
A
#
# COMPACT_ATOMS: atom_id res chain seq x y z
N MET A 1 43.39 26.91 -5.94
CA MET A 1 42.48 28.02 -5.53
C MET A 1 42.01 28.72 -6.79
N SER A 2 40.82 28.39 -7.27
CA SER A 2 40.21 29.02 -8.47
C SER A 2 39.48 30.29 -7.99
N GLN A 3 39.94 31.45 -8.43
CA GLN A 3 39.24 32.72 -8.24
C GLN A 3 37.91 32.65 -9.00
N LYS A 4 36.80 32.60 -8.29
CA LYS A 4 35.47 32.83 -8.89
C LYS A 4 35.43 34.30 -9.36
N LYS A 5 35.38 34.52 -10.66
CA LYS A 5 35.03 35.82 -11.26
C LYS A 5 33.67 36.23 -10.71
N SER A 6 33.58 37.42 -10.10
CA SER A 6 32.31 38.07 -9.79
C SER A 6 31.64 38.38 -11.14
N LEU A 7 30.47 37.84 -11.36
CA LEU A 7 29.63 38.20 -12.50
C LEU A 7 28.94 39.52 -12.14
N ASP A 8 29.49 40.63 -12.57
CA ASP A 8 28.78 41.89 -12.57
C ASP A 8 27.61 41.80 -13.54
N ASN A 9 26.38 42.02 -13.09
CA ASN A 9 25.10 41.92 -13.78
C ASN A 9 24.46 40.49 -13.84
N ASP A 10 24.71 39.64 -12.89
CA ASP A 10 23.95 38.40 -12.74
C ASP A 10 22.78 38.65 -11.78
N CYS A 11 21.54 38.47 -12.27
CA CYS A 11 20.33 38.59 -11.43
C CYS A 11 20.27 37.54 -10.32
N PHE A 12 21.14 36.51 -10.39
CA PHE A 12 21.36 35.52 -9.33
C PHE A 12 22.56 35.79 -8.44
N ALA A 13 23.27 36.93 -8.63
CA ALA A 13 24.35 37.29 -7.79
C ALA A 13 23.82 37.76 -6.41
N LEU A 14 24.35 37.16 -5.36
CA LEU A 14 24.02 37.57 -4.00
C LEU A 14 24.62 38.90 -3.64
N PRO A 15 23.93 39.74 -2.84
CA PRO A 15 24.51 40.90 -2.22
C PRO A 15 25.77 40.51 -1.43
N LYS A 16 26.77 41.45 -1.36
CA LYS A 16 27.98 41.20 -0.57
C LYS A 16 27.63 40.87 0.89
N GLY A 17 28.17 39.74 1.38
CA GLY A 17 27.93 39.25 2.75
C GLY A 17 26.77 38.31 2.93
N THR A 18 26.04 37.98 1.86
CA THR A 18 25.02 36.93 1.86
C THR A 18 25.58 35.58 1.35
N TYR A 19 25.18 34.51 1.98
CA TYR A 19 25.58 33.15 1.59
C TYR A 19 24.34 32.32 1.28
N TRP A 20 24.39 31.54 0.18
CA TRP A 20 23.38 30.56 -0.07
C TRP A 20 23.47 29.44 0.95
N THR A 21 22.36 29.10 1.59
CA THR A 21 22.27 27.84 2.35
C THR A 21 22.23 26.69 1.38
N PRO A 22 23.18 25.73 1.42
CA PRO A 22 23.10 24.52 0.59
C PRO A 22 21.79 23.79 0.80
N VAL A 23 21.24 23.20 -0.26
CA VAL A 23 19.93 22.51 -0.23
C VAL A 23 19.88 21.44 0.85
N ASP A 24 20.96 20.66 0.99
CA ASP A 24 21.03 19.58 2.00
C ASP A 24 20.93 20.13 3.43
N ILE A 25 21.58 21.27 3.71
CA ILE A 25 21.51 21.95 5.01
C ILE A 25 20.10 22.50 5.24
N ALA A 26 19.48 23.13 4.23
CA ALA A 26 18.12 23.64 4.32
C ALA A 26 17.12 22.50 4.61
N LEU A 27 17.23 21.37 3.90
CA LEU A 27 16.41 20.18 4.13
C LEU A 27 16.64 19.59 5.52
N GLN A 28 17.86 19.58 6.03
CA GLN A 28 18.17 19.12 7.38
C GLN A 28 17.54 20.03 8.44
N HIS A 29 17.60 21.36 8.25
CA HIS A 29 16.90 22.31 9.11
C HIS A 29 15.40 22.11 9.11
N LEU A 30 14.79 21.91 7.94
CA LEU A 30 13.36 21.58 7.86
C LEU A 30 13.05 20.30 8.65
N LYS A 31 13.77 19.20 8.40
CA LYS A 31 13.54 17.93 9.11
C LYS A 31 13.67 18.01 10.62
N SER A 32 14.57 18.86 11.13
CA SER A 32 14.79 19.02 12.58
C SER A 32 13.80 19.95 13.27
N ASN A 33 13.14 20.85 12.52
CA ASN A 33 12.25 21.86 13.07
C ASN A 33 10.77 21.65 12.75
N LEU A 34 10.45 20.80 11.75
CA LEU A 34 9.07 20.48 11.44
C LEU A 34 8.48 19.48 12.45
N ASN A 35 7.37 19.90 13.05
CA ASN A 35 6.56 19.05 13.92
C ASN A 35 5.16 18.93 13.35
N SER A 36 4.45 17.85 13.71
CA SER A 36 3.04 17.72 13.36
C SER A 36 2.24 18.83 14.01
N VAL A 37 1.47 19.56 13.19
CA VAL A 37 0.57 20.64 13.65
C VAL A 37 -0.87 20.17 13.81
N VAL A 38 -1.14 18.91 13.50
CA VAL A 38 -2.48 18.30 13.59
C VAL A 38 -2.52 17.21 14.65
N GLY A 39 -3.71 16.96 15.18
CA GLY A 39 -3.98 15.82 16.06
C GLY A 39 -4.00 14.49 15.31
N VAL A 40 -4.39 13.47 16.04
CA VAL A 40 -4.59 12.11 15.52
C VAL A 40 -6.05 11.69 15.68
N GLU A 41 -6.52 10.83 14.79
CA GLU A 41 -7.86 10.26 14.86
C GLU A 41 -7.81 8.78 14.47
N ARG A 42 -8.83 8.04 14.89
CA ARG A 42 -9.02 6.63 14.54
C ARG A 42 -10.08 6.55 13.45
N ILE A 43 -9.75 5.83 12.38
CA ILE A 43 -10.65 5.65 11.24
C ILE A 43 -10.73 4.17 10.85
N GLU A 44 -11.78 3.79 10.16
CA GLU A 44 -11.84 2.52 9.44
C GLU A 44 -10.82 2.50 8.30
N VAL A 45 -10.21 1.34 8.06
CA VAL A 45 -9.25 1.16 6.94
C VAL A 45 -9.88 1.52 5.60
N SER A 46 -11.17 1.25 5.41
CA SER A 46 -11.93 1.62 4.21
C SER A 46 -11.89 3.11 3.87
N GLN A 47 -11.70 3.96 4.87
CA GLN A 47 -11.62 5.44 4.76
C GLN A 47 -10.17 5.94 4.71
N GLY A 48 -9.20 5.01 4.66
CA GLY A 48 -7.79 5.31 4.84
C GLY A 48 -7.07 5.87 3.62
N LEU A 49 -7.68 5.90 2.44
CA LEU A 49 -7.00 6.33 1.21
C LEU A 49 -6.44 7.76 1.36
N HIS A 50 -5.14 7.92 1.03
CA HIS A 50 -4.36 9.16 1.18
C HIS A 50 -4.15 9.66 2.62
N ARG A 51 -4.64 8.92 3.64
CA ARG A 51 -4.37 9.24 5.03
C ARG A 51 -2.94 8.82 5.41
N ILE A 52 -2.38 9.45 6.43
CA ILE A 52 -1.03 9.20 6.91
C ILE A 52 -1.10 8.52 8.27
N LEU A 53 -0.47 7.37 8.42
CA LEU A 53 -0.43 6.64 9.70
C LEU A 53 0.29 7.46 10.77
N SER A 54 -0.39 7.67 11.90
CA SER A 54 0.18 8.28 13.10
C SER A 54 0.80 7.26 14.06
N LYS A 55 0.57 5.97 13.81
CA LYS A 55 1.18 4.84 14.50
C LYS A 55 1.46 3.69 13.53
N PRO A 56 2.46 2.87 13.81
CA PRO A 56 2.69 1.66 13.02
C PRO A 56 1.52 0.69 13.16
N ALA A 57 1.16 0.04 12.05
CA ALA A 57 0.12 -0.98 11.99
C ALA A 57 0.74 -2.38 12.03
N PHE A 58 0.25 -3.23 12.93
CA PHE A 58 0.70 -4.61 13.10
C PHE A 58 -0.41 -5.58 12.74
N ALA A 59 -0.07 -6.70 12.13
CA ALA A 59 -1.00 -7.75 11.77
C ALA A 59 -1.71 -8.34 12.99
N ARG A 60 -3.04 -8.45 12.92
CA ARG A 60 -3.87 -9.05 13.98
C ARG A 60 -4.11 -10.54 13.77
N GLN A 61 -3.92 -11.01 12.54
CA GLN A 61 -4.00 -12.42 12.16
C GLN A 61 -2.90 -12.77 11.16
N ASN A 62 -2.70 -14.06 10.94
CA ASN A 62 -1.85 -14.55 9.86
C ASN A 62 -2.54 -14.35 8.50
N SER A 63 -1.76 -14.15 7.45
CA SER A 63 -2.22 -14.19 6.06
C SER A 63 -1.34 -15.16 5.27
N PRO A 64 -1.89 -16.26 4.73
CA PRO A 64 -3.22 -16.80 4.99
C PRO A 64 -3.37 -17.31 6.46
N PRO A 65 -4.61 -17.32 7.01
CA PRO A 65 -4.84 -17.75 8.41
C PRO A 65 -4.69 -19.27 8.61
N TYR A 66 -4.89 -20.06 7.56
CA TYR A 66 -4.76 -21.53 7.53
C TYR A 66 -3.97 -21.94 6.30
N ALA A 67 -3.24 -23.06 6.40
CA ALA A 67 -2.63 -23.67 5.22
C ALA A 67 -3.72 -24.02 4.18
N ASN A 68 -3.48 -23.69 2.93
CA ASN A 68 -4.45 -23.90 1.87
C ASN A 68 -3.82 -24.44 0.59
N SER A 69 -4.65 -24.94 -0.32
CA SER A 69 -4.22 -25.39 -1.64
C SER A 69 -3.95 -24.20 -2.55
N ALA A 70 -2.80 -24.20 -3.22
CA ALA A 70 -2.47 -23.21 -4.24
C ALA A 70 -3.10 -23.54 -5.61
N VAL A 71 -3.58 -24.77 -5.79
CA VAL A 71 -4.08 -25.31 -7.07
C VAL A 71 -5.30 -26.19 -6.88
N ASP A 72 -5.99 -26.50 -7.95
CA ASP A 72 -6.99 -27.58 -8.00
C ASP A 72 -6.26 -28.92 -8.12
N GLY A 73 -6.62 -29.88 -7.27
CA GLY A 73 -5.90 -31.14 -7.26
C GLY A 73 -6.38 -32.15 -6.22
N TYR A 74 -5.47 -33.03 -5.82
CA TYR A 74 -5.71 -34.04 -4.79
C TYR A 74 -4.71 -33.86 -3.65
N GLY A 75 -5.23 -33.57 -2.46
CA GLY A 75 -4.45 -33.40 -1.23
C GLY A 75 -4.23 -34.72 -0.50
N PHE A 76 -3.04 -34.98 -0.01
CA PHE A 76 -2.65 -36.21 0.69
C PHE A 76 -1.50 -35.98 1.68
N ALA A 77 -1.23 -36.97 2.54
CA ALA A 77 -0.09 -36.96 3.46
C ALA A 77 1.16 -37.57 2.80
N LYS A 78 2.00 -36.74 2.17
CA LYS A 78 3.28 -37.22 1.57
C LYS A 78 4.17 -37.89 2.60
N SER A 79 4.24 -37.38 3.81
CA SER A 79 5.03 -37.94 4.90
C SER A 79 4.62 -39.31 5.36
N GLN A 80 3.37 -39.73 5.08
CA GLN A 80 2.79 -41.00 5.48
C GLN A 80 2.50 -41.92 4.32
N MET A 81 2.81 -41.54 3.08
CA MET A 81 2.51 -42.31 1.88
C MET A 81 3.37 -43.57 1.82
N SER A 82 2.73 -44.72 1.46
CA SER A 82 3.42 -45.98 1.26
C SER A 82 4.33 -45.96 0.01
N LYS A 83 5.25 -46.93 -0.09
CA LYS A 83 6.14 -47.08 -1.25
C LYS A 83 5.39 -47.37 -2.55
N LYS A 84 4.16 -47.89 -2.48
CA LYS A 84 3.32 -48.22 -3.65
C LYS A 84 2.79 -47.00 -4.36
N ARG A 85 2.84 -45.80 -3.72
CA ARG A 85 2.37 -44.51 -4.25
C ARG A 85 0.92 -44.56 -4.81
N ARG A 86 0.11 -45.52 -4.37
CA ARG A 86 -1.29 -45.64 -4.72
C ARG A 86 -2.15 -44.98 -3.67
N LEU A 87 -2.92 -43.98 -4.06
CA LEU A 87 -3.75 -43.18 -3.19
C LEU A 87 -5.23 -43.40 -3.55
N ARG A 88 -6.02 -43.83 -2.57
CA ARG A 88 -7.47 -43.92 -2.72
C ARG A 88 -8.10 -42.56 -2.56
N ILE A 89 -9.10 -42.24 -3.37
CA ILE A 89 -9.80 -40.97 -3.32
C ILE A 89 -10.99 -41.09 -2.37
N LEU A 90 -11.04 -40.26 -1.35
CA LEU A 90 -12.21 -40.13 -0.48
C LEU A 90 -13.35 -39.42 -1.21
N PRO A 91 -14.61 -39.79 -0.94
CA PRO A 91 -15.74 -39.06 -1.47
C PRO A 91 -15.82 -37.66 -0.88
N GLY A 92 -16.24 -36.69 -1.69
CA GLY A 92 -16.32 -35.26 -1.32
C GLY A 92 -15.12 -34.46 -1.77
N GLN A 93 -15.07 -33.20 -1.33
CA GLN A 93 -13.99 -32.26 -1.65
C GLN A 93 -13.88 -31.18 -0.60
N ALA A 94 -12.70 -30.59 -0.49
CA ALA A 94 -12.47 -29.31 0.21
C ALA A 94 -12.51 -28.16 -0.79
N ALA A 95 -13.20 -27.08 -0.46
CA ALA A 95 -13.26 -25.86 -1.27
C ALA A 95 -13.08 -24.62 -0.39
N ALA A 96 -12.76 -23.46 -0.98
CA ALA A 96 -12.70 -22.19 -0.28
C ALA A 96 -14.06 -21.90 0.41
N GLY A 97 -14.01 -21.57 1.70
CA GLY A 97 -15.21 -21.38 2.52
C GLY A 97 -15.99 -22.64 2.89
N ARG A 98 -15.59 -23.81 2.38
CA ARG A 98 -16.21 -25.13 2.68
C ARG A 98 -15.12 -26.16 2.98
N PRO A 99 -14.51 -26.11 4.19
CA PRO A 99 -13.46 -27.05 4.59
C PRO A 99 -14.00 -28.48 4.72
N PHE A 100 -13.19 -29.47 4.38
CA PHE A 100 -13.48 -30.86 4.63
C PHE A 100 -13.22 -31.17 6.12
N GLN A 101 -14.21 -31.77 6.82
CA GLN A 101 -14.20 -31.86 8.28
C GLN A 101 -13.40 -33.05 8.84
N ASN A 102 -13.16 -34.10 8.01
CA ASN A 102 -12.52 -35.29 8.49
C ASN A 102 -11.03 -35.31 8.18
N ALA A 103 -10.24 -35.93 9.04
CA ALA A 103 -8.83 -36.17 8.77
C ALA A 103 -8.65 -37.17 7.59
N ILE A 104 -7.60 -36.94 6.80
CA ILE A 104 -7.28 -37.81 5.66
C ILE A 104 -6.38 -38.94 6.15
N PRO A 105 -6.84 -40.23 6.04
CA PRO A 105 -6.04 -41.37 6.48
C PRO A 105 -4.80 -41.58 5.59
N LYS A 106 -3.86 -42.37 6.10
CA LYS A 106 -2.69 -42.80 5.34
C LYS A 106 -3.12 -43.49 4.03
N ASP A 107 -2.40 -43.21 2.94
CA ASP A 107 -2.66 -43.75 1.58
C ASP A 107 -4.03 -43.35 1.00
N PHE A 108 -4.65 -42.29 1.54
CA PHE A 108 -5.84 -41.67 0.95
C PHE A 108 -5.53 -40.25 0.44
N ALA A 109 -6.33 -39.80 -0.48
CA ALA A 109 -6.35 -38.44 -0.99
C ALA A 109 -7.78 -37.88 -1.00
N ILE A 110 -7.90 -36.55 -0.97
CA ILE A 110 -9.18 -35.86 -1.11
C ILE A 110 -9.07 -34.82 -2.21
N LYS A 111 -10.12 -34.63 -3.00
CA LYS A 111 -10.16 -33.51 -3.96
C LYS A 111 -10.12 -32.18 -3.23
N VAL A 112 -9.21 -31.30 -3.63
CA VAL A 112 -9.08 -29.96 -3.09
C VAL A 112 -9.14 -28.95 -4.23
N LEU A 113 -9.82 -27.84 -3.99
CA LEU A 113 -9.87 -26.73 -4.92
C LEU A 113 -8.96 -25.58 -4.43
N THR A 114 -8.51 -24.76 -5.34
CA THR A 114 -7.69 -23.57 -5.04
C THR A 114 -8.29 -22.76 -3.91
N GLY A 115 -7.46 -22.37 -2.93
CA GLY A 115 -7.88 -21.63 -1.74
C GLY A 115 -8.57 -22.45 -0.66
N ALA A 116 -8.82 -23.75 -0.88
CA ALA A 116 -9.38 -24.63 0.14
C ALA A 116 -8.41 -24.80 1.31
N CYS A 117 -8.87 -24.65 2.55
CA CYS A 117 -8.10 -25.06 3.71
C CYS A 117 -7.71 -26.54 3.58
N LEU A 118 -6.44 -26.85 3.84
CA LEU A 118 -5.98 -28.24 3.81
C LEU A 118 -6.63 -29.00 4.97
N PRO A 119 -7.29 -30.15 4.67
CA PRO A 119 -7.81 -31.02 5.71
C PRO A 119 -6.70 -31.58 6.60
N ASP A 120 -7.05 -31.96 7.81
CA ASP A 120 -6.12 -32.63 8.72
C ASP A 120 -5.49 -33.88 8.07
N GLY A 121 -4.18 -34.01 8.19
CA GLY A 121 -3.41 -35.09 7.56
C GLY A 121 -2.93 -34.77 6.14
N VAL A 122 -3.36 -33.68 5.52
CA VAL A 122 -2.86 -33.25 4.20
C VAL A 122 -1.67 -32.30 4.38
N ASP A 123 -0.57 -32.63 3.71
CA ASP A 123 0.64 -31.78 3.67
C ASP A 123 1.14 -31.51 2.24
N THR A 124 0.53 -32.10 1.22
CA THR A 124 0.97 -32.00 -0.17
C THR A 124 -0.25 -32.11 -1.09
N VAL A 125 -0.23 -31.39 -2.19
CA VAL A 125 -1.25 -31.44 -3.25
C VAL A 125 -0.59 -31.80 -4.57
N VAL A 126 -1.17 -32.74 -5.32
CA VAL A 126 -0.84 -32.99 -6.72
C VAL A 126 -1.88 -32.31 -7.60
N LEU A 127 -1.44 -31.66 -8.69
CA LEU A 127 -2.34 -31.09 -9.69
C LEU A 127 -3.27 -32.16 -10.27
N GLN A 128 -4.54 -31.81 -10.48
CA GLN A 128 -5.50 -32.76 -11.06
C GLN A 128 -5.12 -33.20 -12.47
N GLU A 129 -4.42 -32.35 -13.23
CA GLU A 129 -3.91 -32.60 -14.58
C GLU A 129 -2.73 -33.57 -14.60
N GLU A 130 -2.04 -33.76 -13.48
CA GLU A 130 -0.87 -34.63 -13.36
C GLU A 130 -1.22 -36.06 -12.89
N VAL A 131 -2.52 -36.34 -12.72
CA VAL A 131 -2.96 -37.69 -12.27
C VAL A 131 -4.02 -38.27 -13.18
N THR A 132 -3.91 -39.57 -13.43
CA THR A 132 -4.96 -40.34 -14.09
C THR A 132 -5.75 -41.09 -13.03
N VAL A 133 -7.00 -40.69 -12.84
CA VAL A 133 -7.91 -41.32 -11.89
C VAL A 133 -8.49 -42.59 -12.51
N GLN A 134 -8.36 -43.71 -11.79
CA GLN A 134 -8.94 -45.02 -12.14
C GLN A 134 -9.92 -45.41 -11.05
N GLU A 135 -11.22 -45.47 -11.40
CA GLU A 135 -12.30 -45.73 -10.42
C GLU A 135 -12.26 -44.77 -9.22
N ASN A 136 -11.64 -45.18 -8.10
CA ASN A 136 -11.55 -44.41 -6.87
C ASN A 136 -10.11 -44.25 -6.36
N TYR A 137 -9.10 -44.39 -7.22
CA TYR A 137 -7.71 -44.21 -6.87
C TYR A 137 -6.89 -43.63 -8.03
N PHE A 138 -5.69 -43.17 -7.73
CA PHE A 138 -4.64 -42.85 -8.70
C PHE A 138 -3.28 -43.34 -8.19
N ILE A 139 -2.31 -43.40 -9.09
CA ILE A 139 -0.91 -43.68 -8.77
C ILE A 139 -0.15 -42.38 -8.97
N LEU A 140 0.59 -41.95 -7.95
CA LEU A 140 1.44 -40.75 -8.03
C LEU A 140 2.73 -41.13 -8.79
N GLU A 141 2.86 -40.67 -10.01
CA GLU A 141 4.01 -40.94 -10.88
C GLU A 141 5.17 -39.98 -10.55
N SER A 142 4.86 -38.69 -10.31
CA SER A 142 5.85 -37.64 -9.97
C SER A 142 6.35 -37.76 -8.53
N ASP A 143 7.60 -37.39 -8.30
CA ASP A 143 8.14 -37.28 -6.95
C ASP A 143 8.01 -35.85 -6.41
N LEU A 144 6.84 -35.52 -5.88
CA LEU A 144 6.57 -34.23 -5.29
C LEU A 144 7.29 -34.09 -3.95
N ARG A 145 7.87 -32.91 -3.71
CA ARG A 145 8.37 -32.55 -2.37
C ARG A 145 7.20 -32.40 -1.38
N LYS A 146 7.42 -32.65 -0.11
CA LYS A 146 6.46 -32.30 0.94
C LYS A 146 6.17 -30.80 0.89
N GLY A 147 4.91 -30.42 0.99
CA GLY A 147 4.45 -29.03 0.87
C GLY A 147 4.25 -28.55 -0.57
N ALA A 148 4.43 -29.41 -1.59
CA ALA A 148 4.21 -29.00 -2.98
C ALA A 148 2.75 -28.56 -3.19
N ASN A 149 2.58 -27.47 -3.94
CA ASN A 149 1.28 -26.88 -4.31
C ASN A 149 0.41 -26.48 -3.11
N THR A 150 1.02 -26.19 -1.97
CA THR A 150 0.34 -25.68 -0.79
C THR A 150 0.89 -24.32 -0.40
N ARG A 151 0.06 -23.51 0.21
CA ARG A 151 0.46 -22.25 0.84
C ARG A 151 0.44 -22.45 2.36
N PRO A 152 1.57 -22.28 3.05
CA PRO A 152 1.63 -22.41 4.51
C PRO A 152 0.90 -21.26 5.21
N VAL A 153 0.54 -21.50 6.48
CA VAL A 153 0.05 -20.45 7.37
C VAL A 153 1.07 -19.31 7.44
N ALA A 154 0.59 -18.08 7.38
CA ALA A 154 1.43 -16.87 7.49
C ALA A 154 2.51 -16.76 6.40
N GLU A 155 2.23 -17.25 5.20
CA GLU A 155 3.15 -17.13 4.07
C GLU A 155 3.39 -15.67 3.69
N ASP A 156 2.32 -14.85 3.70
CA ASP A 156 2.40 -13.44 3.32
C ASP A 156 2.74 -12.54 4.52
N VAL A 157 2.04 -12.73 5.65
CA VAL A 157 2.19 -11.92 6.85
C VAL A 157 1.91 -12.74 8.11
N ARG A 158 2.75 -12.62 9.13
CA ARG A 158 2.54 -13.25 10.44
C ARG A 158 1.79 -12.33 11.39
N LYS A 159 0.96 -12.93 12.24
CA LYS A 159 0.33 -12.20 13.35
C LYS A 159 1.39 -11.49 14.20
N LYS A 160 1.15 -10.21 14.52
CA LYS A 160 2.04 -9.28 15.25
C LYS A 160 3.24 -8.77 14.42
N GLU A 161 3.37 -9.12 13.17
CA GLU A 161 4.37 -8.56 12.27
C GLU A 161 4.00 -7.12 11.91
N LEU A 162 5.02 -6.28 11.70
CA LEU A 162 4.81 -4.91 11.22
C LEU A 162 4.34 -4.96 9.76
N VAL A 163 3.16 -4.42 9.51
CA VAL A 163 2.57 -4.32 8.16
C VAL A 163 2.96 -3.01 7.50
N LEU A 164 2.73 -1.88 8.20
CA LEU A 164 3.05 -0.54 7.72
C LEU A 164 3.61 0.32 8.86
N GLY A 165 4.61 1.13 8.55
CA GLY A 165 5.27 2.01 9.52
C GLY A 165 4.53 3.33 9.77
N LEU A 166 4.93 4.01 10.84
CA LEU A 166 4.56 5.40 11.12
C LEU A 166 4.89 6.30 9.93
N GLY A 167 4.02 7.25 9.59
CA GLY A 167 4.21 8.22 8.51
C GLY A 167 3.92 7.65 7.11
N HIS A 168 3.51 6.38 7.00
CA HIS A 168 3.15 5.80 5.72
C HIS A 168 1.87 6.43 5.17
N VAL A 169 1.91 6.89 3.92
CA VAL A 169 0.73 7.39 3.20
C VAL A 169 -0.03 6.19 2.64
N LEU A 170 -1.26 5.99 3.10
CA LEU A 170 -2.09 4.85 2.73
C LEU A 170 -2.54 4.93 1.27
N ARG A 171 -2.21 3.91 0.50
CA ARG A 171 -2.60 3.71 -0.90
C ARG A 171 -3.64 2.60 -0.98
N ALA A 172 -4.31 2.44 -2.10
CA ALA A 172 -5.36 1.43 -2.28
C ALA A 172 -4.88 0.00 -1.94
N GLN A 173 -3.66 -0.39 -2.38
CA GLN A 173 -3.09 -1.70 -2.07
C GLN A 173 -2.76 -1.89 -0.58
N ASP A 174 -2.45 -0.80 0.13
CA ASP A 174 -2.17 -0.83 1.56
C ASP A 174 -3.44 -1.13 2.36
N LEU A 175 -4.60 -0.64 1.91
CA LEU A 175 -5.90 -0.95 2.52
C LEU A 175 -6.23 -2.45 2.38
N ALA A 176 -5.95 -3.04 1.20
CA ALA A 176 -6.12 -4.47 0.98
C ALA A 176 -5.18 -5.29 1.88
N LEU A 177 -3.90 -4.89 1.99
CA LEU A 177 -2.90 -5.53 2.84
C LEU A 177 -3.30 -5.49 4.32
N LEU A 178 -3.70 -4.32 4.84
CA LEU A 178 -4.18 -4.16 6.21
C LEU A 178 -5.39 -5.05 6.48
N THR A 179 -6.36 -5.05 5.57
CA THR A 179 -7.58 -5.87 5.70
C THR A 179 -7.24 -7.36 5.73
N SER A 180 -6.37 -7.85 4.84
CA SER A 180 -5.94 -9.26 4.83
C SER A 180 -5.18 -9.66 6.09
N ALA A 181 -4.46 -8.71 6.70
CA ALA A 181 -3.77 -8.88 7.97
C ALA A 181 -4.71 -8.74 9.20
N GLY A 182 -6.03 -8.58 8.98
CA GLY A 182 -7.05 -8.45 10.04
C GLY A 182 -7.08 -7.10 10.73
N VAL A 183 -6.51 -6.06 10.12
CA VAL A 183 -6.54 -4.69 10.63
C VAL A 183 -7.69 -3.95 9.96
N PHE A 184 -8.69 -3.56 10.73
CA PHE A 184 -9.89 -2.90 10.22
C PHE A 184 -9.97 -1.41 10.60
N GLU A 185 -9.17 -0.99 11.59
CA GLU A 185 -9.05 0.39 12.04
C GLU A 185 -7.58 0.75 12.22
N VAL A 186 -7.25 1.99 11.91
CA VAL A 186 -5.91 2.57 12.04
C VAL A 186 -5.97 3.94 12.70
N GLU A 187 -4.89 4.34 13.35
CA GLU A 187 -4.69 5.72 13.80
C GLU A 187 -3.92 6.49 12.74
N VAL A 188 -4.47 7.64 12.35
CA VAL A 188 -3.94 8.51 11.31
C VAL A 188 -3.85 9.94 11.80
N PHE A 189 -3.01 10.72 11.17
CA PHE A 189 -3.02 12.18 11.37
C PHE A 189 -4.30 12.77 10.77
N VAL A 190 -4.88 13.76 11.46
CA VAL A 190 -6.01 14.54 10.95
C VAL A 190 -5.56 15.28 9.69
N VAL A 191 -6.42 15.37 8.69
CA VAL A 191 -6.14 16.12 7.45
C VAL A 191 -5.95 17.61 7.75
N LEU A 192 -5.01 18.23 7.02
CA LEU A 192 -4.77 19.67 7.15
C LEU A 192 -5.89 20.48 6.49
N ASN A 193 -6.25 21.60 7.13
CA ASN A 193 -6.99 22.68 6.50
C ASN A 193 -6.00 23.72 5.99
N ILE A 194 -5.89 23.88 4.68
CA ILE A 194 -4.87 24.68 4.02
C ILE A 194 -5.55 25.81 3.26
N GLY A 195 -5.25 27.05 3.63
CA GLY A 195 -5.58 28.23 2.83
C GLY A 195 -4.45 28.50 1.83
N VAL A 196 -4.81 28.72 0.56
CA VAL A 196 -3.86 29.05 -0.51
C VAL A 196 -4.27 30.38 -1.14
N PHE A 197 -3.35 31.30 -1.19
CA PHE A 197 -3.51 32.58 -1.89
C PHE A 197 -2.22 32.92 -2.66
N SER A 198 -2.34 33.75 -3.68
CA SER A 198 -1.21 34.42 -4.35
C SER A 198 -1.16 35.88 -3.94
N THR A 199 0.00 36.50 -4.04
CA THR A 199 0.18 37.96 -3.87
C THR A 199 0.81 38.55 -5.12
N GLY A 200 0.38 39.73 -5.53
CA GLY A 200 0.94 40.45 -6.67
C GLY A 200 -0.13 41.21 -7.43
N ASP A 201 0.10 42.54 -7.59
CA ASP A 201 -0.80 43.42 -8.37
C ASP A 201 -0.77 43.10 -9.86
N GLU A 202 0.29 42.39 -10.34
CA GLU A 202 0.43 41.92 -11.70
C GLU A 202 -0.42 40.65 -12.01
N LEU A 203 -0.92 39.97 -10.97
CA LEU A 203 -1.55 38.66 -11.13
C LEU A 203 -3.02 38.77 -11.60
N VAL A 204 -3.35 37.99 -12.62
CA VAL A 204 -4.72 37.85 -13.10
C VAL A 204 -5.25 36.47 -12.74
N ASN A 205 -6.42 36.47 -12.07
CA ASN A 205 -7.08 35.22 -11.70
C ASN A 205 -7.54 34.43 -12.92
N THR A 206 -7.20 33.15 -12.97
CA THR A 206 -7.56 32.20 -14.03
C THR A 206 -8.66 31.24 -13.61
N ILE A 207 -8.97 31.13 -12.31
CA ILE A 207 -9.94 30.18 -11.77
C ILE A 207 -11.34 30.83 -11.81
N GLY A 208 -12.26 30.19 -12.54
CA GLY A 208 -13.64 30.69 -12.67
C GLY A 208 -13.81 31.96 -13.52
N ALA A 209 -12.74 32.42 -14.19
CA ALA A 209 -12.79 33.54 -15.10
C ALA A 209 -12.70 33.05 -16.55
N PRO A 210 -13.73 33.31 -17.38
CA PRO A 210 -13.59 33.08 -18.81
C PRO A 210 -12.53 34.04 -19.39
N GLU A 211 -11.91 33.62 -20.49
CA GLU A 211 -10.86 34.28 -21.26
C GLU A 211 -10.70 35.81 -20.97
N LYS A 212 -9.92 36.14 -19.99
CA LYS A 212 -9.58 37.52 -19.71
C LYS A 212 -8.28 37.85 -20.46
N GLN A 213 -8.35 38.79 -21.38
CA GLN A 213 -7.16 39.29 -22.05
C GLN A 213 -6.24 39.98 -21.04
N LEU A 214 -4.92 39.70 -21.13
CA LEU A 214 -3.95 40.34 -20.25
C LEU A 214 -3.76 41.79 -20.64
N ASP A 215 -3.80 42.66 -19.67
CA ASP A 215 -3.37 44.04 -19.81
C ASP A 215 -1.83 44.10 -19.80
N LYS A 216 -1.27 45.22 -20.35
CA LYS A 216 0.18 45.40 -20.33
C LYS A 216 0.71 45.45 -18.89
N GLY A 217 1.63 44.55 -18.59
CA GLY A 217 2.25 44.47 -17.26
C GLY A 217 1.58 43.40 -16.35
N THR A 218 0.53 42.72 -16.80
CA THR A 218 -0.09 41.64 -16.03
C THR A 218 0.31 40.25 -16.55
N ILE A 219 0.21 39.24 -15.71
CA ILE A 219 0.48 37.82 -16.00
C ILE A 219 -0.61 36.95 -15.35
N TYR A 220 -0.84 35.76 -15.93
CA TYR A 220 -1.75 34.81 -15.32
C TYR A 220 -1.15 34.16 -14.08
N ASP A 221 -1.95 34.06 -13.00
CA ASP A 221 -1.60 33.29 -11.81
C ASP A 221 -1.63 31.79 -12.13
N SER A 222 -0.47 31.24 -12.46
CA SER A 222 -0.31 29.81 -12.79
C SER A 222 0.10 28.97 -11.59
N ASN A 223 0.70 29.54 -10.56
CA ASN A 223 1.21 28.83 -9.39
C ASN A 223 0.07 28.37 -8.46
N ARG A 224 -0.93 29.20 -8.22
CA ARG A 224 -2.04 28.87 -7.35
C ARG A 224 -2.84 27.64 -7.81
N PRO A 225 -3.30 27.52 -9.06
CA PRO A 225 -3.98 26.30 -9.52
C PRO A 225 -3.10 25.05 -9.44
N MET A 226 -1.80 25.18 -9.66
CA MET A 226 -0.84 24.09 -9.48
C MET A 226 -0.78 23.62 -8.01
N ILE A 227 -0.60 24.56 -7.08
CA ILE A 227 -0.51 24.26 -5.63
C ILE A 227 -1.82 23.69 -5.12
N LEU A 228 -2.97 24.27 -5.49
CA LEU A 228 -4.29 23.74 -5.13
C LEU A 228 -4.46 22.29 -5.61
N SER A 229 -4.00 21.98 -6.82
CA SER A 229 -4.08 20.63 -7.40
C SER A 229 -3.18 19.64 -6.67
N LEU A 230 -1.98 20.06 -6.27
CA LEU A 230 -1.06 19.24 -5.48
C LEU A 230 -1.66 18.85 -4.12
N PHE A 231 -2.18 19.82 -3.37
CA PHE A 231 -2.77 19.54 -2.06
C PHE A 231 -4.04 18.69 -2.16
N ARG A 232 -4.88 18.89 -3.19
CA ARG A 232 -6.02 17.98 -3.47
C ARG A 232 -5.55 16.55 -3.72
N LYS A 233 -4.50 16.38 -4.54
CA LYS A 233 -3.89 15.06 -4.80
C LYS A 233 -3.37 14.41 -3.51
N TRP A 234 -2.93 15.19 -2.53
CA TRP A 234 -2.47 14.70 -1.23
C TRP A 234 -3.60 14.50 -0.22
N GLY A 235 -4.87 14.68 -0.63
CA GLY A 235 -6.04 14.42 0.21
C GLY A 235 -6.26 15.46 1.33
N GLN A 236 -5.72 16.69 1.16
CA GLN A 236 -5.89 17.76 2.15
C GLN A 236 -7.15 18.58 1.89
N HIS A 237 -7.70 19.20 2.96
CA HIS A 237 -8.80 20.15 2.83
C HIS A 237 -8.24 21.52 2.42
N ILE A 238 -8.73 22.05 1.31
CA ILE A 238 -8.13 23.24 0.69
C ILE A 238 -9.17 24.34 0.54
N HIS A 239 -8.76 25.53 0.96
CA HIS A 239 -9.49 26.78 0.78
C HIS A 239 -8.72 27.66 -0.20
N ASP A 240 -9.31 27.96 -1.35
CA ASP A 240 -8.78 28.92 -2.32
C ASP A 240 -9.17 30.33 -1.86
N LEU A 241 -8.19 31.10 -1.43
CA LEU A 241 -8.36 32.47 -0.90
C LEU A 241 -8.15 33.55 -1.98
N GLY A 242 -7.85 33.13 -3.23
CA GLY A 242 -7.71 34.06 -4.34
C GLY A 242 -6.36 34.75 -4.43
N ILE A 243 -6.39 35.99 -4.94
CA ILE A 243 -5.21 36.86 -5.06
C ILE A 243 -5.38 38.02 -4.10
N LEU A 244 -4.36 38.25 -3.27
CA LEU A 244 -4.29 39.41 -2.39
C LEU A 244 -3.43 40.49 -3.07
N PRO A 245 -3.84 41.77 -3.01
CA PRO A 245 -3.03 42.89 -3.52
C PRO A 245 -1.77 43.09 -2.68
N ASP A 246 -0.73 43.68 -3.27
CA ASP A 246 0.52 44.00 -2.59
C ASP A 246 0.36 45.23 -1.65
N ASN A 247 -0.58 45.10 -0.72
CA ASN A 247 -0.92 46.15 0.25
C ASN A 247 -0.83 45.57 1.66
N ILE A 248 0.10 46.11 2.47
CA ILE A 248 0.38 45.62 3.82
C ILE A 248 -0.84 45.64 4.77
N ASN A 249 -1.86 46.44 4.47
CA ASN A 249 -3.10 46.51 5.27
C ASN A 249 -4.13 45.46 4.89
N GLU A 250 -3.94 44.77 3.77
CA GLU A 250 -4.83 43.75 3.24
C GLU A 250 -4.23 42.31 3.29
N THR A 251 -2.93 42.24 3.58
CA THR A 251 -2.17 41.00 3.79
C THR A 251 -2.03 40.74 5.29
#